data_ac0f09169fa8ded7a65944f3cecdf12e
#
_entry.id   ac0f09169fa8ded7a65944f3cecdf12e
#
_cell.length_a   1.000
_cell.length_b   1.000
_cell.length_c   1.000
_cell.angle_alpha   90.00
_cell.angle_beta   90.00
_cell.angle_gamma   90.00
#
_symmetry.space_group_name_H-M   'P 1'
#
loop_
_entity.id
_entity.type
_entity.pdbx_description
1 polymer ?
#
loop_
_entity_poly.entity_id
_entity_poly.type
_entity_poly.pdbx_seq_one_letter_code
_entity_poly.pdbx_strand_id
1 'polypeptide(L)'
;VSACHTGYQVASVERQRILVDARYDVHPDKKAVGFLAPYKQTVDSVMGPVVGRPSHYMTAQRPEGDLSNLLADILVWAGESYGEQPVFAVYNMGGVRAALPKGEVTYGDLLDVAPFENKIAFATLSGADVLQLFREIARVGGEGLSHSVRLVISRKGELLDATINGEPIDPAK
;
A
#
# COMPACT_ATOMS: atom_id res chain seq x y z
N VAL A 1 -18.54 51.65 -30.45
CA VAL A 1 -17.38 50.84 -30.79
C VAL A 1 -17.74 49.38 -30.48
N SER A 2 -18.15 48.63 -31.54
CA SER A 2 -18.42 47.19 -31.44
C SER A 2 -17.11 46.44 -31.41
N ALA A 3 -16.77 45.84 -30.28
CA ALA A 3 -15.66 44.91 -30.19
C ALA A 3 -16.09 43.58 -30.84
N CYS A 4 -15.46 43.19 -31.96
CA CYS A 4 -15.62 41.86 -32.52
C CYS A 4 -15.03 40.84 -31.55
N HIS A 5 -15.87 40.08 -30.90
CA HIS A 5 -15.49 38.93 -30.12
C HIS A 5 -15.29 37.73 -31.07
N THR A 6 -14.04 37.53 -31.54
CA THR A 6 -13.67 36.31 -32.22
C THR A 6 -13.42 35.23 -31.17
N GLY A 7 -14.47 34.51 -30.80
CA GLY A 7 -14.34 33.33 -29.93
C GLY A 7 -13.73 32.18 -30.73
N TYR A 8 -12.56 31.69 -30.32
CA TYR A 8 -12.02 30.46 -30.82
C TYR A 8 -12.84 29.29 -30.28
N GLN A 9 -13.21 28.36 -31.16
CA GLN A 9 -13.87 27.10 -30.79
C GLN A 9 -12.96 25.94 -31.16
N VAL A 10 -12.94 24.91 -30.31
CA VAL A 10 -12.21 23.67 -30.60
C VAL A 10 -12.90 23.00 -31.79
N ALA A 11 -12.21 22.88 -32.93
CA ALA A 11 -12.75 22.29 -34.14
C ALA A 11 -12.62 20.75 -34.15
N SER A 12 -11.52 20.22 -33.60
CA SER A 12 -11.32 18.77 -33.44
C SER A 12 -10.33 18.49 -32.34
N VAL A 13 -10.41 17.30 -31.77
CA VAL A 13 -9.42 16.76 -30.81
C VAL A 13 -9.04 15.37 -31.29
N GLU A 14 -7.79 15.21 -31.69
CA GLU A 14 -7.23 13.91 -32.02
C GLU A 14 -6.43 13.37 -30.87
N ARG A 15 -6.53 12.06 -30.61
CA ARG A 15 -5.76 11.37 -29.56
C ARG A 15 -4.99 10.21 -30.16
N GLN A 16 -3.72 10.14 -29.84
CA GLN A 16 -2.89 8.98 -30.11
C GLN A 16 -2.35 8.43 -28.81
N ARG A 17 -2.45 7.11 -28.60
CA ARG A 17 -1.83 6.42 -27.49
C ARG A 17 -0.58 5.70 -27.97
N ILE A 18 0.57 6.11 -27.50
CA ILE A 18 1.84 5.45 -27.74
C ILE A 18 2.19 4.69 -26.45
N LEU A 19 2.23 3.36 -26.56
CA LEU A 19 2.65 2.51 -25.43
C LEU A 19 4.19 2.50 -25.41
N VAL A 20 4.74 2.80 -24.24
CA VAL A 20 6.17 2.59 -23.96
C VAL A 20 6.32 1.14 -23.49
N ASP A 21 6.86 0.30 -24.34
CA ASP A 21 7.02 -1.14 -24.10
C ASP A 21 8.35 -1.65 -24.67
N ALA A 22 8.61 -2.94 -24.54
CA ALA A 22 9.86 -3.59 -24.95
C ALA A 22 10.26 -3.39 -26.42
N ARG A 23 9.37 -2.87 -27.29
CA ARG A 23 9.73 -2.54 -28.68
C ARG A 23 10.81 -1.47 -28.77
N TYR A 24 10.89 -0.59 -27.79
CA TYR A 24 11.89 0.48 -27.71
C TYR A 24 13.23 0.00 -27.15
N ASP A 25 13.27 -1.17 -26.50
CA ASP A 25 14.49 -1.73 -25.93
C ASP A 25 15.41 -2.33 -27.00
N VAL A 26 14.88 -2.62 -28.21
CA VAL A 26 15.64 -3.18 -29.31
C VAL A 26 16.70 -2.22 -29.86
N HIS A 27 16.44 -0.90 -29.77
CA HIS A 27 17.35 0.14 -30.25
C HIS A 27 17.49 1.27 -29.19
N PRO A 28 18.14 0.98 -28.04
CA PRO A 28 18.31 1.99 -27.00
C PRO A 28 19.22 3.13 -27.46
N ASP A 29 18.89 4.36 -27.03
CA ASP A 29 19.77 5.50 -27.26
C ASP A 29 21.09 5.31 -26.46
N LYS A 30 22.19 5.12 -27.17
CA LYS A 30 23.51 4.87 -26.56
C LYS A 30 23.98 6.00 -25.66
N LYS A 31 23.63 7.26 -25.97
CA LYS A 31 24.02 8.41 -25.15
C LYS A 31 23.24 8.41 -23.84
N ALA A 32 21.92 8.16 -23.91
CA ALA A 32 21.07 8.04 -22.70
C ALA A 32 21.53 6.88 -21.82
N VAL A 33 21.79 5.71 -22.39
CA VAL A 33 22.30 4.55 -21.66
C VAL A 33 23.63 4.87 -20.99
N GLY A 34 24.59 5.47 -21.71
CA GLY A 34 25.90 5.83 -21.14
C GLY A 34 25.80 6.88 -20.03
N PHE A 35 24.90 7.85 -20.19
CA PHE A 35 24.65 8.86 -19.15
C PHE A 35 24.01 8.25 -17.89
N LEU A 36 23.05 7.33 -18.05
CA LEU A 36 22.32 6.72 -16.93
C LEU A 36 23.08 5.58 -16.26
N ALA A 37 24.06 4.95 -16.93
CA ALA A 37 24.77 3.78 -16.44
C ALA A 37 25.31 3.90 -14.99
N PRO A 38 26.02 4.99 -14.59
CA PRO A 38 26.54 5.09 -13.23
C PRO A 38 25.43 5.21 -12.17
N TYR A 39 24.35 5.91 -12.50
CA TYR A 39 23.19 6.03 -11.60
C TYR A 39 22.48 4.68 -11.47
N LYS A 40 22.26 4.00 -12.58
CA LYS A 40 21.64 2.67 -12.59
C LYS A 40 22.46 1.68 -11.77
N GLN A 41 23.79 1.66 -11.92
CA GLN A 41 24.66 0.77 -11.14
C GLN A 41 24.51 1.02 -9.64
N THR A 42 24.44 2.28 -9.20
CA THR A 42 24.23 2.63 -7.80
C THR A 42 22.86 2.16 -7.31
N VAL A 43 21.81 2.43 -8.07
CA VAL A 43 20.45 1.99 -7.73
C VAL A 43 20.37 0.48 -7.66
N ASP A 44 20.86 -0.24 -8.67
CA ASP A 44 20.83 -1.70 -8.73
C ASP A 44 21.58 -2.34 -7.54
N SER A 45 22.70 -1.74 -7.10
CA SER A 45 23.46 -2.24 -5.95
C SER A 45 22.69 -2.15 -4.62
N VAL A 46 21.85 -1.14 -4.46
CA VAL A 46 21.06 -0.91 -3.24
C VAL A 46 19.70 -1.60 -3.31
N MET A 47 19.04 -1.52 -4.46
CA MET A 47 17.67 -1.98 -4.64
C MET A 47 17.55 -3.42 -5.16
N GLY A 48 18.63 -3.96 -5.75
CA GLY A 48 18.66 -5.29 -6.33
C GLY A 48 18.72 -6.48 -5.36
N PRO A 49 19.24 -6.37 -4.12
CA PRO A 49 19.29 -7.51 -3.22
C PRO A 49 17.91 -8.12 -2.98
N VAL A 50 17.85 -9.47 -3.08
CA VAL A 50 16.62 -10.24 -2.78
C VAL A 50 16.41 -10.28 -1.27
N VAL A 51 15.24 -9.85 -0.83
CA VAL A 51 14.86 -9.74 0.60
C VAL A 51 13.79 -10.74 1.00
N GLY A 52 13.14 -11.41 0.04
CA GLY A 52 12.09 -12.37 0.33
C GLY A 52 11.68 -13.20 -0.88
N ARG A 53 10.85 -14.23 -0.64
CA ARG A 53 10.27 -15.09 -1.67
C ARG A 53 8.85 -15.47 -1.33
N PRO A 54 7.85 -14.61 -1.63
CA PRO A 54 6.45 -14.97 -1.46
C PRO A 54 6.09 -16.24 -2.25
N SER A 55 5.30 -17.12 -1.64
CA SER A 55 4.85 -18.37 -2.27
C SER A 55 3.76 -18.15 -3.32
N HIS A 56 3.10 -17.00 -3.30
CA HIS A 56 2.05 -16.60 -4.23
C HIS A 56 2.08 -15.09 -4.45
N TYR A 57 1.31 -14.62 -5.44
CA TYR A 57 1.12 -13.20 -5.72
C TYR A 57 0.23 -12.58 -4.64
N MET A 58 0.68 -11.47 -4.03
CA MET A 58 -0.01 -10.82 -2.92
C MET A 58 -0.44 -9.40 -3.29
N THR A 59 -1.68 -9.07 -2.99
CA THR A 59 -2.25 -7.74 -3.23
C THR A 59 -2.88 -7.16 -1.97
N ALA A 60 -2.96 -5.84 -1.94
CA ALA A 60 -3.81 -5.12 -0.98
C ALA A 60 -5.15 -4.82 -1.64
N GLN A 61 -6.24 -5.25 -1.03
CA GLN A 61 -7.61 -5.03 -1.50
C GLN A 61 -8.58 -4.97 -0.32
N ARG A 62 -9.69 -4.26 -0.52
CA ARG A 62 -10.78 -4.22 0.46
C ARG A 62 -11.79 -5.35 0.19
N PRO A 63 -12.41 -5.91 1.21
CA PRO A 63 -12.23 -5.60 2.64
C PRO A 63 -10.95 -6.14 3.26
N GLU A 64 -10.29 -7.10 2.63
CA GLU A 64 -9.11 -7.79 3.11
C GLU A 64 -8.20 -8.20 1.95
N GLY A 65 -6.89 -8.20 2.16
CA GLY A 65 -5.90 -8.66 1.20
C GLY A 65 -4.62 -9.13 1.89
N ASP A 66 -4.01 -10.18 1.34
CA ASP A 66 -2.83 -10.84 1.91
C ASP A 66 -1.69 -9.85 2.17
N LEU A 67 -1.46 -8.92 1.24
CA LEU A 67 -0.38 -7.95 1.37
C LEU A 67 -0.65 -6.92 2.48
N SER A 68 -1.87 -6.43 2.58
CA SER A 68 -2.23 -5.48 3.63
C SER A 68 -2.15 -6.09 5.02
N ASN A 69 -2.55 -7.36 5.15
CA ASN A 69 -2.45 -8.11 6.41
C ASN A 69 -0.99 -8.37 6.76
N LEU A 70 -0.17 -8.79 5.79
CA LEU A 70 1.27 -8.98 6.00
C LEU A 70 1.95 -7.69 6.50
N LEU A 71 1.63 -6.53 5.89
CA LEU A 71 2.19 -5.25 6.33
C LEU A 71 1.78 -4.90 7.77
N ALA A 72 0.54 -5.17 8.15
CA ALA A 72 0.09 -4.99 9.53
C ALA A 72 0.77 -5.97 10.50
N ASP A 73 0.96 -7.23 10.11
CA ASP A 73 1.70 -8.22 10.90
C ASP A 73 3.16 -7.83 11.10
N ILE A 74 3.80 -7.26 10.06
CA ILE A 74 5.17 -6.72 10.16
C ILE A 74 5.23 -5.59 11.20
N LEU A 75 4.21 -4.74 11.30
CA LEU A 75 4.17 -3.70 12.33
C LEU A 75 4.07 -4.28 13.75
N VAL A 76 3.28 -5.34 13.95
CA VAL A 76 3.23 -6.05 15.25
C VAL A 76 4.60 -6.64 15.57
N TRP A 77 5.21 -7.34 14.63
CA TRP A 77 6.54 -7.94 14.81
C TRP A 77 7.62 -6.89 15.07
N ALA A 78 7.59 -5.75 14.39
CA ALA A 78 8.55 -4.68 14.56
C ALA A 78 8.47 -4.02 15.95
N GLY A 79 7.35 -4.15 16.67
CA GLY A 79 7.18 -3.65 18.04
C GLY A 79 8.30 -4.10 18.97
N GLU A 80 8.74 -5.35 18.85
CA GLU A 80 9.82 -5.91 19.65
C GLU A 80 11.11 -5.07 19.59
N SER A 81 11.44 -4.56 18.40
CA SER A 81 12.64 -3.71 18.19
C SER A 81 12.55 -2.36 18.92
N TYR A 82 11.36 -1.95 19.34
CA TYR A 82 11.08 -0.73 20.09
C TYR A 82 10.77 -0.99 21.56
N GLY A 83 10.86 -2.26 22.02
CA GLY A 83 10.49 -2.65 23.39
C GLY A 83 8.98 -2.64 23.63
N GLU A 84 8.18 -2.64 22.56
CA GLU A 84 6.72 -2.63 22.60
C GLU A 84 6.13 -4.00 22.26
N GLN A 85 4.96 -4.29 22.80
CA GLN A 85 4.21 -5.53 22.53
C GLN A 85 2.80 -5.20 22.06
N PRO A 86 2.64 -4.70 20.81
CA PRO A 86 1.33 -4.33 20.32
C PRO A 86 0.45 -5.57 20.14
N VAL A 87 -0.80 -5.45 20.58
CA VAL A 87 -1.78 -6.54 20.49
C VAL A 87 -2.30 -6.70 19.06
N PHE A 88 -2.35 -5.62 18.32
CA PHE A 88 -2.69 -5.57 16.90
C PHE A 88 -2.05 -4.35 16.25
N ALA A 89 -2.08 -4.34 14.92
CA ALA A 89 -1.69 -3.18 14.12
C ALA A 89 -2.68 -2.90 13.00
N VAL A 90 -2.68 -1.65 12.55
CA VAL A 90 -3.45 -1.17 11.40
C VAL A 90 -2.48 -0.58 10.38
N TYR A 91 -2.59 -1.01 9.13
CA TYR A 91 -1.87 -0.44 8.00
C TYR A 91 -2.83 0.22 7.03
N ASN A 92 -2.56 1.48 6.67
CA ASN A 92 -3.38 2.25 5.74
C ASN A 92 -3.32 1.65 4.32
N MET A 93 -4.44 1.16 3.80
CA MET A 93 -4.55 0.62 2.44
C MET A 93 -4.13 1.61 1.35
N GLY A 94 -4.37 2.91 1.56
CA GLY A 94 -3.92 3.96 0.64
C GLY A 94 -2.40 4.11 0.56
N GLY A 95 -1.67 3.58 1.52
CA GLY A 95 -0.21 3.54 1.57
C GLY A 95 0.42 2.42 0.73
N VAL A 96 -0.36 1.41 0.32
CA VAL A 96 0.13 0.30 -0.51
C VAL A 96 0.03 0.68 -1.99
N ARG A 97 1.16 0.73 -2.69
CA ARG A 97 1.26 1.26 -4.06
C ARG A 97 1.52 0.22 -5.13
N ALA A 98 1.99 -0.96 -4.76
CA ALA A 98 2.26 -2.08 -5.65
C ALA A 98 1.85 -3.40 -5.00
N ALA A 99 1.84 -4.47 -5.78
CA ALA A 99 1.67 -5.84 -5.32
C ALA A 99 3.04 -6.51 -5.17
N LEU A 100 3.12 -7.58 -4.39
CA LEU A 100 4.31 -8.43 -4.35
C LEU A 100 4.13 -9.61 -5.32
N PRO A 101 5.08 -9.83 -6.24
CA PRO A 101 5.05 -10.98 -7.14
C PRO A 101 5.33 -12.27 -6.37
N LYS A 102 4.93 -13.41 -6.95
CA LYS A 102 5.41 -14.72 -6.53
C LYS A 102 6.89 -14.86 -6.91
N GLY A 103 7.71 -15.41 -6.02
CA GLY A 103 9.12 -15.68 -6.30
C GLY A 103 10.05 -14.67 -5.65
N GLU A 104 11.13 -14.31 -6.29
CA GLU A 104 12.09 -13.38 -5.72
C GLU A 104 11.51 -11.97 -5.66
N VAL A 105 11.67 -11.34 -4.49
CA VAL A 105 11.32 -9.96 -4.20
C VAL A 105 12.56 -9.22 -3.75
N THR A 106 12.85 -8.12 -4.40
CA THR A 106 14.01 -7.27 -4.10
C THR A 106 13.64 -6.15 -3.12
N TYR A 107 14.65 -5.46 -2.61
CA TYR A 107 14.44 -4.26 -1.81
C TYR A 107 13.69 -3.17 -2.61
N GLY A 108 13.96 -3.07 -3.93
CA GLY A 108 13.24 -2.16 -4.81
C GLY A 108 11.75 -2.48 -4.90
N ASP A 109 11.38 -3.76 -4.99
CA ASP A 109 9.97 -4.18 -4.99
C ASP A 109 9.27 -3.78 -3.69
N LEU A 110 9.96 -3.87 -2.52
CA LEU A 110 9.40 -3.42 -1.26
C LEU A 110 9.21 -1.90 -1.23
N LEU A 111 10.16 -1.15 -1.80
CA LEU A 111 10.03 0.30 -1.92
C LEU A 111 8.85 0.68 -2.81
N ASP A 112 8.60 -0.06 -3.88
CA ASP A 112 7.43 0.14 -4.75
C ASP A 112 6.11 -0.14 -4.01
N VAL A 113 6.09 -1.14 -3.11
CA VAL A 113 4.92 -1.45 -2.28
C VAL A 113 4.63 -0.33 -1.29
N ALA A 114 5.65 0.17 -0.58
CA ALA A 114 5.52 1.15 0.49
C ALA A 114 6.56 2.28 0.34
N PRO A 115 6.42 3.18 -0.67
CA PRO A 115 7.44 4.19 -1.01
C PRO A 115 7.50 5.37 -0.03
N PHE A 116 6.67 5.39 0.99
CA PHE A 116 6.58 6.51 1.92
C PHE A 116 7.47 6.27 3.15
N GLU A 117 8.18 7.30 3.58
CA GLU A 117 8.95 7.29 4.83
C GLU A 117 8.03 7.46 6.05
N ASN A 118 7.04 6.58 6.18
CA ASN A 118 6.13 6.57 7.31
C ASN A 118 6.87 6.17 8.59
N LYS A 119 6.45 6.74 9.71
CA LYS A 119 6.93 6.34 11.03
C LYS A 119 5.93 5.40 11.68
N ILE A 120 6.45 4.40 12.40
CA ILE A 120 5.63 3.55 13.26
C ILE A 120 5.26 4.37 14.50
N ALA A 121 3.99 4.33 14.89
CA ALA A 121 3.50 4.92 16.12
C ALA A 121 2.82 3.84 16.96
N PHE A 122 3.02 3.91 18.26
CA PHE A 122 2.34 3.06 19.23
C PHE A 122 1.36 3.90 20.04
N ALA A 123 0.18 3.34 20.30
CA ALA A 123 -0.86 3.99 21.08
C ALA A 123 -1.52 3.00 22.02
N THR A 124 -1.82 3.45 23.24
CA THR A 124 -2.67 2.71 24.17
C THR A 124 -4.10 3.25 24.00
N LEU A 125 -5.04 2.35 23.73
CA LEU A 125 -6.44 2.68 23.49
C LEU A 125 -7.31 1.94 24.51
N SER A 126 -8.40 2.56 24.94
CA SER A 126 -9.47 1.84 25.65
C SER A 126 -10.21 0.91 24.70
N GLY A 127 -10.89 -0.11 25.23
CA GLY A 127 -11.72 -0.97 24.38
C GLY A 127 -12.84 -0.22 23.68
N ALA A 128 -13.34 0.86 24.25
CA ALA A 128 -14.31 1.75 23.59
C ALA A 128 -13.70 2.45 22.37
N ASP A 129 -12.46 2.95 22.48
CA ASP A 129 -11.72 3.58 21.37
C ASP A 129 -11.38 2.57 20.28
N VAL A 130 -10.99 1.35 20.65
CA VAL A 130 -10.73 0.25 19.71
C VAL A 130 -12.00 -0.09 18.92
N LEU A 131 -13.14 -0.22 19.59
CA LEU A 131 -14.42 -0.45 18.91
C LEU A 131 -14.81 0.70 18.00
N GLN A 132 -14.52 1.95 18.38
CA GLN A 132 -14.74 3.11 17.52
C GLN A 132 -13.83 3.07 16.28
N LEU A 133 -12.54 2.78 16.46
CA LEU A 133 -11.59 2.59 15.36
C LEU A 133 -12.10 1.51 14.38
N PHE A 134 -12.56 0.38 14.88
CA PHE A 134 -13.06 -0.71 14.02
C PHE A 134 -14.36 -0.36 13.30
N ARG A 135 -15.21 0.49 13.89
CA ARG A 135 -16.39 1.05 13.18
C ARG A 135 -15.96 1.95 12.02
N GLU A 136 -14.94 2.79 12.22
CA GLU A 136 -14.41 3.63 11.13
C GLU A 136 -13.78 2.80 10.02
N ILE A 137 -13.02 1.75 10.38
CA ILE A 137 -12.46 0.79 9.41
C ILE A 137 -13.58 0.10 8.63
N ALA A 138 -14.64 -0.35 9.31
CA ALA A 138 -15.78 -0.97 8.65
C ALA A 138 -16.46 0.00 7.66
N ARG A 139 -16.63 1.28 8.05
CA ARG A 139 -17.27 2.32 7.23
C ARG A 139 -16.51 2.60 5.94
N VAL A 140 -15.18 2.52 5.92
CA VAL A 140 -14.37 2.67 4.71
C VAL A 140 -14.20 1.37 3.92
N GLY A 141 -14.82 0.28 4.36
CA GLY A 141 -14.83 -1.01 3.70
C GLY A 141 -13.62 -1.90 4.01
N GLY A 142 -12.87 -1.63 5.09
CA GLY A 142 -11.70 -2.37 5.52
C GLY A 142 -10.38 -1.60 5.38
N GLU A 143 -9.41 -1.97 6.18
CA GLU A 143 -8.00 -1.54 6.14
C GLU A 143 -7.10 -2.76 6.38
N GLY A 144 -5.78 -2.62 6.25
CA GLY A 144 -4.84 -3.67 6.62
C GLY A 144 -4.86 -3.88 8.13
N LEU A 145 -5.21 -5.09 8.56
CA LEU A 145 -5.23 -5.47 9.97
C LEU A 145 -4.33 -6.68 10.20
N SER A 146 -3.63 -6.71 11.34
CA SER A 146 -2.86 -7.89 11.73
C SER A 146 -3.79 -9.09 11.97
N HIS A 147 -3.26 -10.30 11.77
CA HIS A 147 -4.01 -11.56 11.88
C HIS A 147 -4.67 -11.78 13.25
N SER A 148 -4.24 -11.06 14.29
CA SER A 148 -4.86 -11.08 15.60
C SER A 148 -6.29 -10.50 15.63
N VAL A 149 -6.65 -9.68 14.63
CA VAL A 149 -7.95 -9.00 14.53
C VAL A 149 -8.88 -9.73 13.58
N ARG A 150 -10.13 -9.93 14.00
CA ARG A 150 -11.22 -10.35 13.13
C ARG A 150 -12.37 -9.38 13.22
N LEU A 151 -12.81 -8.86 12.07
CA LEU A 151 -14.00 -8.01 11.96
C LEU A 151 -15.06 -8.69 11.09
N VAL A 152 -16.31 -8.55 11.47
CA VAL A 152 -17.47 -8.89 10.64
C VAL A 152 -18.14 -7.58 10.23
N ILE A 153 -18.09 -7.30 8.92
CA ILE A 153 -18.58 -6.05 8.36
C ILE A 153 -19.79 -6.32 7.47
N SER A 154 -20.86 -5.57 7.65
CA SER A 154 -22.05 -5.65 6.79
C SER A 154 -21.75 -5.07 5.40
N ARG A 155 -22.58 -5.40 4.40
CA ARG A 155 -22.50 -4.79 3.06
C ARG A 155 -22.70 -3.29 3.05
N LYS A 156 -23.23 -2.72 4.14
CA LYS A 156 -23.42 -1.28 4.32
C LYS A 156 -22.26 -0.59 5.05
N GLY A 157 -21.19 -1.33 5.38
CA GLY A 157 -20.04 -0.80 6.13
C GLY A 157 -20.29 -0.70 7.64
N GLU A 158 -21.23 -1.46 8.20
CA GLU A 158 -21.48 -1.49 9.64
C GLU A 158 -20.64 -2.59 10.29
N LEU A 159 -20.01 -2.30 11.41
CA LEU A 159 -19.33 -3.31 12.22
C LEU A 159 -20.40 -4.16 12.94
N LEU A 160 -20.43 -5.45 12.66
CA LEU A 160 -21.35 -6.41 13.27
C LEU A 160 -20.71 -7.16 14.44
N ASP A 161 -19.41 -7.47 14.31
CA ASP A 161 -18.65 -8.17 15.33
C ASP A 161 -17.16 -7.82 15.21
N ALA A 162 -16.44 -7.89 16.34
CA ALA A 162 -15.00 -7.65 16.40
C ALA A 162 -14.36 -8.47 17.52
N THR A 163 -13.26 -9.14 17.21
CA THR A 163 -12.45 -9.86 18.20
C THR A 163 -10.96 -9.55 18.00
N ILE A 164 -10.20 -9.62 19.07
CA ILE A 164 -8.74 -9.58 19.08
C ILE A 164 -8.24 -10.88 19.74
N ASN A 165 -7.39 -11.63 19.08
CA ASN A 165 -6.92 -12.95 19.51
C ASN A 165 -8.08 -13.92 19.84
N GLY A 166 -9.21 -13.80 19.15
CA GLY A 166 -10.40 -14.60 19.35
C GLY A 166 -11.31 -14.16 20.50
N GLU A 167 -10.87 -13.15 21.29
CA GLU A 167 -11.65 -12.64 22.43
C GLU A 167 -12.43 -11.39 22.07
N PRO A 168 -13.69 -11.26 22.55
CA PRO A 168 -14.47 -10.04 22.41
C PRO A 168 -13.81 -8.84 23.09
N ILE A 169 -14.01 -7.65 22.53
CA ILE A 169 -13.46 -6.42 23.06
C ILE A 169 -14.38 -5.90 24.18
N ASP A 170 -13.82 -5.74 25.37
CA ASP A 170 -14.52 -5.15 26.51
C ASP A 170 -14.39 -3.61 26.46
N PRO A 171 -15.46 -2.88 26.22
CA PRO A 171 -15.41 -1.42 26.11
C PRO A 171 -15.06 -0.70 27.43
N ALA A 172 -15.12 -1.40 28.57
CA ALA A 172 -14.83 -0.84 29.89
C ALA A 172 -13.37 -0.94 30.32
N LYS A 173 -12.54 -1.60 29.51
CA LYS A 173 -11.10 -1.78 29.78
C LYS A 173 -10.25 -0.78 29.03
#